data_2325920516a1b2d8ed0843c22fac0dc3
#
_entry.id   2325920516a1b2d8ed0843c22fac0dc3
#
_cell.length_a   1.000
_cell.length_b   1.000
_cell.length_c   1.000
_cell.angle_alpha   90.00
_cell.angle_beta   90.00
_cell.angle_gamma   90.00
#
_symmetry.space_group_name_H-M   'P 1'
#
loop_
_entity.id
_entity.type
_entity.pdbx_description
1 polymer ?
#
loop_
_entity_poly.entity_id
_entity_poly.type
_entity_poly.pdbx_seq_one_letter_code
_entity_poly.pdbx_strand_id
1 'polypeptide(L)'
;MAFQLSDGTGIPIDVPFTIGTTNYPANWLRLSTPEEKTAAGIIEVADPKSYNAKFYWSDGTPKTLADVNATDKDGNLIKNADGTQHVIYGLKTLLKNEEKQTASYLLQRYDWLVVRKAEKGTAIPAEITTFRDGVRTACNSRESEIDGCADITALETLYEGENMTQYPNDPNIQVV
;
A
#
# COMPACT_ATOMS: atom_id res chain seq x y z
N MET A 1 -17.59 -13.47 -8.92
CA MET A 1 -18.14 -13.58 -10.29
C MET A 1 -19.25 -12.58 -10.43
N ALA A 2 -19.22 -11.78 -11.47
CA ALA A 2 -20.23 -10.80 -11.79
C ALA A 2 -21.03 -11.24 -13.03
N PHE A 3 -22.25 -10.73 -13.18
CA PHE A 3 -23.12 -11.03 -14.30
C PHE A 3 -23.47 -9.75 -15.03
N GLN A 4 -23.52 -9.81 -16.36
CA GLN A 4 -23.90 -8.68 -17.19
C GLN A 4 -24.67 -9.13 -18.42
N LEU A 5 -25.43 -8.22 -19.01
CA LEU A 5 -26.05 -8.38 -20.35
C LEU A 5 -25.00 -8.13 -21.44
N SER A 6 -25.33 -8.50 -22.65
CA SER A 6 -24.47 -8.28 -23.84
C SER A 6 -24.16 -6.81 -24.13
N ASP A 7 -24.94 -5.88 -23.60
CA ASP A 7 -24.72 -4.43 -23.69
C ASP A 7 -23.82 -3.88 -22.58
N GLY A 8 -23.31 -4.74 -21.67
CA GLY A 8 -22.48 -4.36 -20.53
C GLY A 8 -23.25 -3.97 -19.27
N THR A 9 -24.59 -4.01 -19.29
CA THR A 9 -25.39 -3.71 -18.09
C THR A 9 -25.18 -4.78 -17.02
N GLY A 10 -24.67 -4.40 -15.86
CA GLY A 10 -24.44 -5.31 -14.74
C GLY A 10 -25.74 -5.78 -14.09
N ILE A 11 -25.81 -7.06 -13.75
CA ILE A 11 -26.95 -7.66 -13.05
C ILE A 11 -26.49 -8.02 -11.62
N PRO A 12 -27.08 -7.39 -10.58
CA PRO A 12 -26.70 -7.67 -9.21
C PRO A 12 -27.20 -9.08 -8.77
N ILE A 13 -26.37 -9.77 -8.00
CA ILE A 13 -26.71 -11.06 -7.39
C ILE A 13 -27.71 -10.82 -6.23
N ASP A 14 -28.64 -11.78 -6.03
CA ASP A 14 -29.66 -11.74 -4.97
C ASP A 14 -30.63 -10.54 -5.02
N VAL A 15 -30.78 -9.95 -6.20
CA VAL A 15 -31.77 -8.91 -6.47
C VAL A 15 -32.65 -9.36 -7.63
N PRO A 16 -33.99 -9.19 -7.56
CA PRO A 16 -34.87 -9.46 -8.73
C PRO A 16 -34.49 -8.52 -9.88
N PHE A 17 -34.52 -9.04 -11.11
CA PHE A 17 -34.21 -8.25 -12.30
C PHE A 17 -35.15 -8.62 -13.46
N THR A 18 -35.18 -7.77 -14.45
CA THR A 18 -36.05 -7.95 -15.65
C THR A 18 -35.19 -7.84 -16.89
N ILE A 19 -35.37 -8.78 -17.82
CA ILE A 19 -34.77 -8.70 -19.18
C ILE A 19 -35.90 -8.68 -20.19
N GLY A 20 -36.05 -7.60 -20.95
CA GLY A 20 -37.17 -7.40 -21.83
C GLY A 20 -38.50 -7.41 -21.06
N THR A 21 -39.34 -8.41 -21.30
CA THR A 21 -40.64 -8.59 -20.61
C THR A 21 -40.60 -9.71 -19.54
N THR A 22 -39.46 -10.38 -19.34
CA THR A 22 -39.34 -11.52 -18.44
C THR A 22 -38.76 -11.08 -17.10
N ASN A 23 -39.47 -11.40 -16.03
CA ASN A 23 -39.01 -11.14 -14.65
C ASN A 23 -38.33 -12.36 -14.07
N TYR A 24 -37.17 -12.13 -13.48
CA TYR A 24 -36.36 -13.15 -12.82
C TYR A 24 -36.33 -12.90 -11.31
N PRO A 25 -36.54 -13.96 -10.47
CA PRO A 25 -36.47 -13.80 -9.01
C PRO A 25 -35.04 -13.59 -8.54
N ALA A 26 -34.85 -13.05 -7.34
CA ALA A 26 -33.56 -12.71 -6.76
C ALA A 26 -32.53 -13.87 -6.76
N ASN A 27 -32.99 -15.08 -6.50
CA ASN A 27 -32.14 -16.26 -6.44
C ASN A 27 -31.85 -16.94 -7.79
N TRP A 28 -32.40 -16.42 -8.90
CA TRP A 28 -32.31 -17.08 -10.20
C TRP A 28 -30.87 -17.26 -10.69
N LEU A 29 -30.03 -16.24 -10.53
CA LEU A 29 -28.62 -16.31 -10.93
C LEU A 29 -27.81 -17.38 -10.17
N ARG A 30 -28.23 -17.72 -8.96
CA ARG A 30 -27.56 -18.79 -8.16
C ARG A 30 -28.03 -20.19 -8.53
N LEU A 31 -29.27 -20.34 -8.95
CA LEU A 31 -29.90 -21.62 -9.18
C LEU A 31 -29.86 -22.06 -10.64
N SER A 32 -29.76 -21.13 -11.58
CA SER A 32 -29.73 -21.42 -13.01
C SER A 32 -28.38 -21.94 -13.49
N THR A 33 -28.45 -22.82 -14.49
CA THR A 33 -27.26 -23.38 -15.14
C THR A 33 -26.57 -22.33 -16.03
N PRO A 34 -25.30 -22.52 -16.42
CA PRO A 34 -24.63 -21.65 -17.38
C PRO A 34 -25.37 -21.53 -18.71
N GLU A 35 -25.99 -22.62 -19.18
CA GLU A 35 -26.77 -22.68 -20.42
C GLU A 35 -28.03 -21.81 -20.31
N GLU A 36 -28.75 -21.88 -19.19
CA GLU A 36 -29.94 -21.06 -18.94
C GLU A 36 -29.57 -19.57 -18.85
N LYS A 37 -28.47 -19.22 -18.20
CA LYS A 37 -27.96 -17.85 -18.17
C LYS A 37 -27.63 -17.33 -19.58
N THR A 38 -26.93 -18.14 -20.36
CA THR A 38 -26.57 -17.79 -21.74
C THR A 38 -27.83 -17.63 -22.61
N ALA A 39 -28.84 -18.52 -22.47
CA ALA A 39 -30.12 -18.43 -23.17
C ALA A 39 -30.92 -17.16 -22.82
N ALA A 40 -30.78 -16.67 -21.58
CA ALA A 40 -31.34 -15.40 -21.12
C ALA A 40 -30.53 -14.17 -21.56
N GLY A 41 -29.40 -14.35 -22.28
CA GLY A 41 -28.54 -13.26 -22.73
C GLY A 41 -27.60 -12.72 -21.62
N ILE A 42 -27.39 -13.51 -20.57
CA ILE A 42 -26.53 -13.15 -19.43
C ILE A 42 -25.14 -13.77 -19.64
N ILE A 43 -24.14 -12.93 -19.49
CA ILE A 43 -22.72 -13.29 -19.59
C ILE A 43 -22.13 -13.27 -18.18
N GLU A 44 -21.51 -14.37 -17.81
CA GLU A 44 -20.73 -14.45 -16.57
C GLU A 44 -19.34 -13.86 -16.84
N VAL A 45 -18.97 -12.84 -16.08
CA VAL A 45 -17.66 -12.18 -16.19
C VAL A 45 -16.88 -12.39 -14.90
N ALA A 46 -15.58 -12.48 -15.02
CA ALA A 46 -14.73 -12.49 -13.85
C ALA A 46 -14.93 -11.21 -13.04
N ASP A 47 -14.89 -11.32 -11.73
CA ASP A 47 -14.88 -10.15 -10.88
C ASP A 47 -13.70 -9.26 -11.28
N PRO A 48 -13.85 -7.92 -11.24
CA PRO A 48 -12.73 -7.02 -11.44
C PRO A 48 -11.59 -7.40 -10.50
N LYS A 49 -10.39 -7.53 -11.05
CA LYS A 49 -9.22 -7.78 -10.21
C LYS A 49 -9.09 -6.63 -9.21
N SER A 50 -9.03 -6.98 -7.93
CA SER A 50 -8.67 -6.02 -6.89
C SER A 50 -7.14 -5.89 -6.86
N TYR A 51 -6.66 -4.68 -7.03
CA TYR A 51 -5.24 -4.36 -6.93
C TYR A 51 -4.95 -3.67 -5.60
N ASN A 52 -3.81 -3.98 -5.00
CA ASN A 52 -3.38 -3.30 -3.80
C ASN A 52 -3.02 -1.84 -4.14
N ALA A 53 -3.83 -0.89 -3.66
CA ALA A 53 -3.67 0.54 -3.94
C ALA A 53 -2.32 1.12 -3.48
N LYS A 54 -1.58 0.42 -2.62
CA LYS A 54 -0.21 0.78 -2.24
C LYS A 54 0.73 0.67 -3.44
N PHE A 55 0.59 -0.35 -4.27
CA PHE A 55 1.53 -0.73 -5.34
C PHE A 55 1.01 -0.45 -6.74
N TYR A 56 -0.31 -0.43 -6.92
CA TYR A 56 -0.94 -0.29 -8.23
C TYR A 56 -1.92 0.88 -8.26
N TRP A 57 -2.17 1.39 -9.45
CA TRP A 57 -3.30 2.27 -9.73
C TRP A 57 -4.58 1.45 -9.83
N SER A 58 -5.74 2.11 -9.81
CA SER A 58 -7.06 1.45 -9.85
C SER A 58 -7.31 0.61 -11.12
N ASP A 59 -6.61 0.91 -12.21
CA ASP A 59 -6.65 0.19 -13.48
C ASP A 59 -5.69 -1.02 -13.52
N GLY A 60 -4.94 -1.26 -12.42
CA GLY A 60 -3.95 -2.33 -12.32
C GLY A 60 -2.59 -1.96 -12.88
N THR A 61 -2.38 -0.72 -13.32
CA THR A 61 -1.07 -0.25 -13.75
C THR A 61 -0.12 -0.18 -12.55
N PRO A 62 1.07 -0.79 -12.61
CA PRO A 62 2.06 -0.69 -11.54
C PRO A 62 2.52 0.76 -11.34
N LYS A 63 2.68 1.18 -10.10
CA LYS A 63 3.31 2.47 -9.79
C LYS A 63 4.80 2.46 -10.12
N THR A 64 5.36 3.59 -10.53
CA THR A 64 6.79 3.71 -10.84
C THR A 64 7.63 3.50 -9.58
N LEU A 65 8.64 2.61 -9.65
CA LEU A 65 9.53 2.31 -8.51
C LEU A 65 10.53 3.42 -8.24
N ALA A 66 11.17 3.90 -9.30
CA ALA A 66 12.23 4.91 -9.21
C ALA A 66 11.67 6.33 -9.32
N ASP A 67 12.38 7.27 -8.74
CA ASP A 67 12.10 8.69 -8.92
C ASP A 67 12.30 9.09 -10.38
N VAL A 68 11.45 9.97 -10.88
CA VAL A 68 11.53 10.49 -12.25
C VAL A 68 11.49 12.01 -12.25
N ASN A 69 12.22 12.61 -13.17
CA ASN A 69 12.15 14.06 -13.36
C ASN A 69 10.80 14.42 -13.99
N ALA A 70 10.12 15.40 -13.42
CA ALA A 70 8.88 15.90 -13.99
C ALA A 70 9.15 16.62 -15.32
N THR A 71 8.31 16.33 -16.32
CA THR A 71 8.34 16.98 -17.63
C THR A 71 6.98 17.55 -17.97
N ASP A 72 6.97 18.62 -18.80
CA ASP A 72 5.75 19.16 -19.38
C ASP A 72 5.26 18.28 -20.57
N LYS A 73 4.15 18.68 -21.19
CA LYS A 73 3.58 17.98 -22.36
C LYS A 73 4.49 17.92 -23.58
N ASP A 74 5.50 18.80 -23.65
CA ASP A 74 6.46 18.91 -24.75
C ASP A 74 7.79 18.20 -24.41
N GLY A 75 7.88 17.56 -23.22
CA GLY A 75 9.05 16.80 -22.74
C GLY A 75 10.12 17.65 -22.07
N ASN A 76 9.89 18.95 -21.84
CA ASN A 76 10.86 19.81 -21.15
C ASN A 76 10.80 19.57 -19.63
N LEU A 77 11.97 19.67 -18.98
CA LEU A 77 12.08 19.51 -17.54
C LEU A 77 11.36 20.63 -16.79
N ILE A 78 10.47 20.26 -15.89
CA ILE A 78 9.81 21.18 -14.97
C ILE A 78 10.73 21.48 -13.79
N LYS A 79 10.90 22.74 -13.45
CA LYS A 79 11.69 23.19 -12.29
C LYS A 79 10.80 23.77 -11.20
N ASN A 80 11.25 23.63 -9.96
CA ASN A 80 10.68 24.28 -8.80
C ASN A 80 10.96 25.80 -8.83
N ALA A 81 10.31 26.57 -7.96
CA ALA A 81 10.50 28.02 -7.86
C ALA A 81 11.94 28.44 -7.51
N ASP A 82 12.70 27.58 -6.86
CA ASP A 82 14.11 27.77 -6.51
C ASP A 82 15.09 27.37 -7.61
N GLY A 83 14.58 26.96 -8.78
CA GLY A 83 15.37 26.52 -9.93
C GLY A 83 15.83 25.07 -9.89
N THR A 84 15.59 24.33 -8.82
CA THR A 84 15.89 22.90 -8.73
C THR A 84 14.94 22.08 -9.61
N GLN A 85 15.37 20.87 -10.02
CA GLN A 85 14.55 19.96 -10.78
C GLN A 85 13.36 19.47 -9.95
N HIS A 86 12.14 19.60 -10.50
CA HIS A 86 10.96 18.97 -9.89
C HIS A 86 11.01 17.46 -10.11
N VAL A 87 11.00 16.71 -9.01
CA VAL A 87 11.08 15.25 -9.02
C VAL A 87 9.74 14.68 -8.58
N ILE A 88 9.21 13.74 -9.37
CA ILE A 88 8.09 12.89 -8.97
C ILE A 88 8.68 11.68 -8.27
N TYR A 89 8.43 11.58 -6.96
CA TYR A 89 8.96 10.47 -6.17
C TYR A 89 8.34 9.13 -6.57
N GLY A 90 9.21 8.17 -6.81
CA GLY A 90 8.83 6.79 -7.04
C GLY A 90 8.42 6.08 -5.75
N LEU A 91 7.85 4.90 -5.92
CA LEU A 91 7.30 4.13 -4.81
C LEU A 91 8.37 3.77 -3.77
N LYS A 92 9.61 3.45 -4.18
CA LYS A 92 10.71 3.16 -3.24
C LYS A 92 11.00 4.34 -2.31
N THR A 93 11.09 5.54 -2.85
CA THR A 93 11.33 6.76 -2.06
C THR A 93 10.17 7.03 -1.11
N LEU A 94 8.92 6.88 -1.56
CA LEU A 94 7.75 7.07 -0.72
C LEU A 94 7.72 6.06 0.43
N LEU A 95 7.96 4.78 0.16
CA LEU A 95 7.97 3.72 1.18
C LEU A 95 9.12 3.89 2.19
N LYS A 96 10.32 4.24 1.74
CA LYS A 96 11.43 4.56 2.66
C LYS A 96 11.12 5.75 3.56
N ASN A 97 10.40 6.75 3.06
CA ASN A 97 9.95 7.87 3.89
C ASN A 97 8.90 7.42 4.93
N GLU A 98 7.98 6.50 4.58
CA GLU A 98 7.06 5.89 5.55
C GLU A 98 7.83 5.14 6.65
N GLU A 99 8.87 4.37 6.31
CA GLU A 99 9.71 3.68 7.28
C GLU A 99 10.44 4.65 8.22
N LYS A 100 11.00 5.74 7.69
CA LYS A 100 11.61 6.80 8.49
C LYS A 100 10.63 7.48 9.43
N GLN A 101 9.40 7.72 8.99
CA GLN A 101 8.34 8.27 9.84
C GLN A 101 7.98 7.29 10.96
N THR A 102 7.85 6.00 10.66
CA THR A 102 7.61 4.94 11.65
C THR A 102 8.72 4.88 12.68
N ALA A 103 9.99 4.86 12.24
CA ALA A 103 11.14 4.87 13.14
C ALA A 103 11.17 6.13 14.02
N SER A 104 10.89 7.31 13.43
CA SER A 104 10.81 8.57 14.16
C SER A 104 9.73 8.52 15.24
N TYR A 105 8.54 8.01 14.92
CA TYR A 105 7.45 7.85 15.87
C TYR A 105 7.84 6.92 17.05
N LEU A 106 8.50 5.80 16.79
CA LEU A 106 8.98 4.89 17.83
C LEU A 106 10.04 5.52 18.72
N LEU A 107 10.93 6.34 18.15
CA LEU A 107 12.01 7.01 18.90
C LEU A 107 11.52 8.17 19.74
N GLN A 108 10.51 8.92 19.27
CA GLN A 108 10.00 10.15 19.88
C GLN A 108 9.54 9.93 21.32
N ARG A 109 9.00 8.76 21.62
CA ARG A 109 8.53 8.41 22.98
C ARG A 109 9.59 8.58 24.06
N TYR A 110 10.85 8.39 23.70
CA TYR A 110 12.00 8.40 24.62
C TYR A 110 12.98 9.55 24.36
N ASP A 111 12.66 10.52 23.50
CA ASP A 111 13.55 11.64 23.18
C ASP A 111 13.80 12.56 24.39
N TRP A 112 12.83 12.70 25.26
CA TRP A 112 12.99 13.45 26.51
C TRP A 112 14.08 12.91 27.42
N LEU A 113 14.40 11.59 27.36
CA LEU A 113 15.51 11.00 28.10
C LEU A 113 16.86 11.47 27.59
N VAL A 114 16.97 11.71 26.28
CA VAL A 114 18.18 12.27 25.66
C VAL A 114 18.39 13.71 26.13
N VAL A 115 17.32 14.49 26.16
CA VAL A 115 17.35 15.86 26.68
C VAL A 115 17.73 15.85 28.17
N ARG A 116 17.07 15.02 29.00
CA ARG A 116 17.40 14.89 30.44
C ARG A 116 18.86 14.50 30.67
N LYS A 117 19.40 13.59 29.84
CA LYS A 117 20.82 13.21 29.94
C LYS A 117 21.74 14.41 29.64
N ALA A 118 21.41 15.19 28.61
CA ALA A 118 22.19 16.37 28.22
C ALA A 118 22.15 17.46 29.30
N GLU A 119 20.99 17.72 29.89
CA GLU A 119 20.81 18.80 30.89
C GLU A 119 21.30 18.43 32.30
N LYS A 120 21.06 17.19 32.74
CA LYS A 120 21.25 16.74 34.11
C LYS A 120 22.28 15.63 34.30
N GLY A 121 22.86 15.11 33.21
CA GLY A 121 23.80 13.98 33.27
C GLY A 121 23.13 12.64 33.62
N THR A 122 21.80 12.57 33.76
CA THR A 122 21.10 11.33 34.15
C THR A 122 21.21 10.31 33.02
N ALA A 123 21.74 9.12 33.32
CA ALA A 123 21.91 8.07 32.30
C ALA A 123 20.56 7.61 31.72
N ILE A 124 20.56 7.32 30.42
CA ILE A 124 19.40 6.65 29.76
C ILE A 124 19.46 5.18 30.18
N PRO A 125 18.32 4.55 30.57
CA PRO A 125 18.26 3.12 30.84
C PRO A 125 18.80 2.29 29.67
N ALA A 126 19.55 1.22 29.98
CA ALA A 126 20.19 0.40 28.95
C ALA A 126 19.21 -0.21 27.96
N GLU A 127 18.04 -0.64 28.43
CA GLU A 127 16.97 -1.22 27.61
C GLU A 127 16.43 -0.20 26.60
N ILE A 128 16.28 1.09 27.00
CA ILE A 128 15.87 2.16 26.10
C ILE A 128 16.97 2.44 25.06
N THR A 129 18.24 2.41 25.46
CA THR A 129 19.35 2.56 24.51
C THR A 129 19.33 1.44 23.48
N THR A 130 19.21 0.19 23.94
CA THR A 130 19.10 -0.99 23.06
C THR A 130 17.91 -0.91 22.12
N PHE A 131 16.74 -0.53 22.63
CA PHE A 131 15.55 -0.33 21.80
C PHE A 131 15.78 0.73 20.73
N ARG A 132 16.29 1.91 21.10
CA ARG A 132 16.54 3.02 20.15
C ARG A 132 17.52 2.63 19.06
N ASP A 133 18.57 1.90 19.40
CA ASP A 133 19.58 1.43 18.44
C ASP A 133 18.97 0.33 17.54
N GLY A 134 18.18 -0.56 18.11
CA GLY A 134 17.42 -1.56 17.36
C GLY A 134 16.45 -0.94 16.37
N VAL A 135 15.71 0.12 16.73
CA VAL A 135 14.81 0.86 15.82
C VAL A 135 15.58 1.45 14.64
N ARG A 136 16.75 2.09 14.89
CA ARG A 136 17.56 2.66 13.80
C ARG A 136 18.10 1.57 12.87
N THR A 137 18.59 0.47 13.45
CA THR A 137 19.10 -0.68 12.68
C THR A 137 17.99 -1.28 11.83
N ALA A 138 16.80 -1.52 12.39
CA ALA A 138 15.67 -2.05 11.66
C ALA A 138 15.23 -1.10 10.52
N CYS A 139 15.16 0.21 10.76
CA CYS A 139 14.85 1.19 9.73
C CYS A 139 15.83 1.11 8.55
N ASN A 140 17.13 1.09 8.82
CA ASN A 140 18.17 0.99 7.78
C ASN A 140 18.06 -0.33 7.00
N SER A 141 17.79 -1.45 7.68
CA SER A 141 17.58 -2.75 7.04
C SER A 141 16.36 -2.71 6.11
N ARG A 142 15.23 -2.17 6.58
CA ARG A 142 13.99 -2.04 5.79
C ARG A 142 14.19 -1.14 4.55
N GLU A 143 14.92 -0.03 4.70
CA GLU A 143 15.27 0.81 3.54
C GLU A 143 16.11 0.02 2.51
N SER A 144 17.06 -0.80 2.97
CA SER A 144 17.89 -1.64 2.09
C SER A 144 17.08 -2.76 1.42
N GLU A 145 16.14 -3.37 2.14
CA GLU A 145 15.21 -4.38 1.61
C GLU A 145 14.32 -3.78 0.51
N ILE A 146 13.77 -2.59 0.71
CA ILE A 146 13.00 -1.85 -0.29
C ILE A 146 13.86 -1.54 -1.53
N ASP A 147 15.09 -1.07 -1.33
CA ASP A 147 16.01 -0.76 -2.43
C ASP A 147 16.42 -2.01 -3.20
N GLY A 148 16.49 -3.17 -2.55
CA GLY A 148 16.80 -4.46 -3.16
C GLY A 148 15.70 -5.03 -4.06
N CYS A 149 14.45 -4.58 -3.95
CA CYS A 149 13.37 -5.06 -4.79
C CYS A 149 13.56 -4.64 -6.25
N ALA A 150 13.54 -5.63 -7.17
CA ALA A 150 13.74 -5.37 -8.60
C ALA A 150 12.47 -4.81 -9.27
N ASP A 151 11.29 -5.21 -8.80
CA ASP A 151 9.99 -4.88 -9.39
C ASP A 151 8.90 -4.75 -8.31
N ILE A 152 7.68 -4.41 -8.76
CA ILE A 152 6.51 -4.25 -7.88
C ILE A 152 6.13 -5.55 -7.18
N THR A 153 6.25 -6.69 -7.87
CA THR A 153 5.91 -8.00 -7.29
C THR A 153 6.84 -8.36 -6.13
N ALA A 154 8.14 -8.11 -6.29
CA ALA A 154 9.12 -8.30 -5.23
C ALA A 154 8.83 -7.38 -4.02
N LEU A 155 8.43 -6.14 -4.30
CA LEU A 155 8.09 -5.16 -3.27
C LEU A 155 6.77 -5.54 -2.55
N GLU A 156 5.78 -6.03 -3.27
CA GLU A 156 4.52 -6.52 -2.72
C GLU A 156 4.78 -7.72 -1.81
N THR A 157 5.56 -8.70 -2.27
CA THR A 157 5.99 -9.86 -1.48
C THR A 157 6.74 -9.46 -0.22
N LEU A 158 7.61 -8.44 -0.29
CA LEU A 158 8.33 -7.93 0.87
C LEU A 158 7.38 -7.39 1.96
N TYR A 159 6.27 -6.75 1.56
CA TYR A 159 5.27 -6.21 2.48
C TYR A 159 4.20 -7.23 2.92
N GLU A 160 4.21 -8.45 2.37
CA GLU A 160 3.33 -9.53 2.78
C GLU A 160 3.89 -10.28 4.00
N GLY A 161 3.03 -10.47 5.00
CA GLY A 161 3.39 -11.24 6.19
C GLY A 161 4.53 -10.61 6.99
N GLU A 162 5.53 -11.43 7.34
CA GLU A 162 6.69 -11.04 8.15
C GLU A 162 8.01 -11.04 7.34
N ASN A 163 7.95 -10.82 6.04
CA ASN A 163 9.12 -10.89 5.17
C ASN A 163 10.09 -9.71 5.39
N MET A 164 9.58 -8.59 5.86
CA MET A 164 10.39 -7.40 6.15
C MET A 164 10.95 -7.44 7.57
N THR A 165 12.17 -6.93 7.76
CA THR A 165 12.80 -6.79 9.10
C THR A 165 11.83 -6.17 10.10
N GLN A 166 11.62 -6.82 11.25
CA GLN A 166 10.71 -6.34 12.27
C GLN A 166 11.37 -5.28 13.16
N TYR A 167 10.59 -4.25 13.56
CA TYR A 167 11.04 -3.34 14.59
C TYR A 167 11.06 -4.04 15.95
N PRO A 168 11.99 -3.66 16.84
CA PRO A 168 12.06 -4.25 18.18
C PRO A 168 10.79 -3.91 18.98
N ASN A 169 10.41 -4.80 19.88
CA ASN A 169 9.34 -4.54 20.83
C ASN A 169 9.70 -3.37 21.73
N ASP A 170 8.74 -2.47 21.93
CA ASP A 170 8.89 -1.37 22.89
C ASP A 170 9.04 -1.92 24.29
N PRO A 171 10.12 -1.59 25.03
CA PRO A 171 10.33 -2.07 26.41
C PRO A 171 9.26 -1.56 27.37
N ASN A 172 8.45 -0.57 26.98
CA ASN A 172 7.34 0.01 27.74
C ASN A 172 7.72 0.39 29.20
N ILE A 173 8.96 0.86 29.39
CA ILE A 173 9.49 1.22 30.70
C ILE A 173 8.87 2.55 31.14
N GLN A 174 8.24 2.54 32.31
CA GLN A 174 7.85 3.76 33.00
C GLN A 174 9.08 4.34 33.71
N VAL A 175 9.69 5.36 33.10
CA VAL A 175 10.83 6.07 33.72
C VAL A 175 10.29 7.22 34.52
N VAL A 176 10.44 7.13 35.82
CA VAL A 176 10.07 8.15 36.82
C VAL A 176 11.15 9.25 36.89
#